data_e359effa88758deb236069fba01072be
#
_entry.id   e359effa88758deb236069fba01072be
#
_cell.length_a   1.000
_cell.length_b   1.000
_cell.length_c   1.000
_cell.angle_alpha   90.00
_cell.angle_beta   90.00
_cell.angle_gamma   90.00
#
_symmetry.space_group_name_H-M   'P 1'
#
loop_
_entity.id
_entity.type
_entity.pdbx_description
1 polymer ?
#
loop_
_entity_poly.entity_id
_entity_poly.type
_entity_poly.pdbx_seq_one_letter_code
_entity_poly.pdbx_strand_id
1 'polypeptide(L)'
;GFQKGTLLILAARPAMGKTALALTMARNMAVDFNKPVAIFSLEMTATELMSRLIAAESGIDAKKFKVKGELQDWEKEQLRSKTNALAHAPMYIDDNPGLTIFELRAKCRRLKQKYNIQMVFIDYLQLMSAGDTMKNGGNREQEISYISRQLKALSKEIGVPIMALSQLSRAVETRGGSKRPQLSDLRESGAIE
;
A
#
# COMPACT_ATOMS: atom_id res chain seq x y z
N GLY A 1 -14.78 11.41 -3.16
CA GLY A 1 -14.27 10.17 -2.54
C GLY A 1 -13.84 9.15 -3.59
N PHE A 2 -13.22 8.08 -3.17
CA PHE A 2 -12.78 7.01 -4.07
C PHE A 2 -13.98 6.20 -4.55
N GLN A 3 -14.15 6.10 -5.88
CA GLN A 3 -15.27 5.39 -6.47
C GLN A 3 -15.01 3.88 -6.51
N LYS A 4 -16.06 3.08 -6.34
CA LYS A 4 -16.00 1.62 -6.50
C LYS A 4 -15.51 1.25 -7.91
N GLY A 5 -14.68 0.21 -8.00
CA GLY A 5 -14.17 -0.26 -9.27
C GLY A 5 -13.13 0.67 -9.93
N THR A 6 -12.51 1.58 -9.17
CA THR A 6 -11.43 2.43 -9.67
C THR A 6 -10.07 1.90 -9.26
N LEU A 7 -9.09 2.05 -10.15
CA LEU A 7 -7.67 1.93 -9.84
C LEU A 7 -7.12 3.36 -9.65
N LEU A 8 -6.47 3.60 -8.53
CA LEU A 8 -5.80 4.86 -8.21
C LEU A 8 -4.30 4.59 -8.13
N ILE A 9 -3.51 5.51 -8.67
CA ILE A 9 -2.06 5.43 -8.58
C ILE A 9 -1.55 6.56 -7.70
N LEU A 10 -0.89 6.20 -6.60
CA LEU A 10 -0.19 7.13 -5.74
C LEU A 10 1.30 7.05 -6.04
N ALA A 11 1.81 8.00 -6.81
CA ALA A 11 3.19 7.98 -7.27
C ALA A 11 4.03 9.06 -6.56
N ALA A 12 5.24 8.66 -6.14
CA ALA A 12 6.20 9.58 -5.55
C ALA A 12 7.65 9.05 -5.71
N ARG A 13 8.63 9.96 -5.55
CA ARG A 13 10.02 9.55 -5.38
C ARG A 13 10.23 8.90 -3.99
N PRO A 14 11.29 8.08 -3.80
CA PRO A 14 11.65 7.54 -2.49
C PRO A 14 11.71 8.61 -1.41
N ALA A 15 11.39 8.25 -0.19
CA ALA A 15 11.39 9.11 1.00
C ALA A 15 10.41 10.30 0.98
N MET A 16 9.53 10.41 -0.02
CA MET A 16 8.49 11.47 -0.09
C MET A 16 7.23 11.17 0.74
N GLY A 17 7.23 10.09 1.53
CA GLY A 17 6.11 9.78 2.42
C GLY A 17 4.95 9.02 1.79
N LYS A 18 5.13 8.41 0.60
CA LYS A 18 4.10 7.63 -0.12
C LYS A 18 3.41 6.58 0.77
N THR A 19 4.19 5.68 1.37
CA THR A 19 3.71 4.64 2.29
C THR A 19 3.05 5.26 3.53
N ALA A 20 3.61 6.33 4.09
CA ALA A 20 3.04 7.01 5.26
C ALA A 20 1.65 7.55 4.97
N LEU A 21 1.46 8.21 3.81
CA LEU A 21 0.15 8.70 3.38
C LEU A 21 -0.86 7.56 3.20
N ALA A 22 -0.47 6.47 2.52
CA ALA A 22 -1.33 5.31 2.32
C ALA A 22 -1.75 4.66 3.64
N LEU A 23 -0.81 4.51 4.60
CA LEU A 23 -1.08 3.99 5.93
C LEU A 23 -2.01 4.90 6.74
N THR A 24 -1.82 6.22 6.66
CA THR A 24 -2.72 7.18 7.32
C THR A 24 -4.14 7.07 6.77
N MET A 25 -4.28 6.96 5.44
CA MET A 25 -5.60 6.76 4.82
C MET A 25 -6.24 5.44 5.25
N ALA A 26 -5.48 4.34 5.24
CA ALA A 26 -5.94 3.04 5.68
C ALA A 26 -6.36 3.05 7.18
N ARG A 27 -5.55 3.68 8.03
CA ARG A 27 -5.85 3.88 9.45
C ARG A 27 -7.15 4.67 9.64
N ASN A 28 -7.30 5.81 8.97
CA ASN A 28 -8.50 6.63 9.09
C ASN A 28 -9.74 5.85 8.65
N MET A 29 -9.66 5.10 7.54
CA MET A 29 -10.78 4.25 7.11
C MET A 29 -11.12 3.18 8.14
N ALA A 30 -10.12 2.46 8.67
CA ALA A 30 -10.34 1.33 9.56
C ALA A 30 -10.71 1.77 10.98
N VAL A 31 -10.02 2.77 11.53
CA VAL A 31 -10.21 3.21 12.93
C VAL A 31 -11.37 4.19 13.05
N ASP A 32 -11.35 5.29 12.27
CA ASP A 32 -12.32 6.37 12.47
C ASP A 32 -13.69 6.04 11.85
N PHE A 33 -13.70 5.29 10.74
CA PHE A 33 -14.92 4.99 10.00
C PHE A 33 -15.33 3.52 10.07
N ASN A 34 -14.58 2.67 10.76
CA ASN A 34 -14.81 1.21 10.86
C ASN A 34 -15.03 0.55 9.48
N LYS A 35 -14.27 1.00 8.47
CA LYS A 35 -14.32 0.43 7.11
C LYS A 35 -13.19 -0.57 6.93
N PRO A 36 -13.51 -1.85 6.65
CA PRO A 36 -12.48 -2.87 6.46
C PRO A 36 -11.58 -2.55 5.26
N VAL A 37 -10.26 -2.61 5.47
CA VAL A 37 -9.24 -2.35 4.45
C VAL A 37 -8.26 -3.51 4.33
N ALA A 38 -7.72 -3.72 3.13
CA ALA A 38 -6.64 -4.67 2.89
C ALA A 38 -5.37 -3.91 2.46
N ILE A 39 -4.22 -4.29 3.01
CA ILE A 39 -2.91 -3.73 2.68
C ILE A 39 -2.01 -4.88 2.25
N PHE A 40 -1.52 -4.83 1.01
CA PHE A 40 -0.52 -5.74 0.47
C PHE A 40 0.81 -5.00 0.41
N SER A 41 1.73 -5.38 1.29
CA SER A 41 3.05 -4.76 1.41
C SER A 41 4.11 -5.68 0.83
N LEU A 42 4.72 -5.28 -0.27
CA LEU A 42 5.73 -6.06 -0.97
C LEU A 42 7.16 -5.62 -0.61
N GLU A 43 7.30 -4.45 0.04
CA GLU A 43 8.58 -3.87 0.44
C GLU A 43 8.84 -4.01 1.95
N MET A 44 7.80 -3.83 2.76
CA MET A 44 7.92 -3.77 4.21
C MET A 44 7.18 -4.91 4.88
N THR A 45 7.73 -5.40 6.00
CA THR A 45 7.04 -6.40 6.82
C THR A 45 5.81 -5.83 7.54
N ALA A 46 4.85 -6.69 7.87
CA ALA A 46 3.67 -6.30 8.65
C ALA A 46 4.07 -5.67 9.99
N THR A 47 5.12 -6.19 10.63
CA THR A 47 5.67 -5.65 11.88
C THR A 47 6.18 -4.21 11.72
N GLU A 48 6.86 -3.90 10.63
CA GLU A 48 7.34 -2.54 10.36
C GLU A 48 6.19 -1.57 10.08
N LEU A 49 5.17 -2.00 9.32
CA LEU A 49 3.97 -1.20 9.07
C LEU A 49 3.21 -0.92 10.36
N MET A 50 3.00 -1.96 11.19
CA MET A 50 2.35 -1.80 12.49
C MET A 50 3.14 -0.90 13.43
N SER A 51 4.47 -1.00 13.46
CA SER A 51 5.32 -0.11 14.26
C SER A 51 5.16 1.36 13.85
N ARG A 52 5.04 1.64 12.55
CA ARG A 52 4.78 3.00 12.03
C ARG A 52 3.38 3.50 12.43
N LEU A 53 2.36 2.65 12.32
CA LEU A 53 1.00 2.99 12.73
C LEU A 53 0.91 3.28 14.24
N ILE A 54 1.54 2.43 15.05
CA ILE A 54 1.60 2.57 16.50
C ILE A 54 2.33 3.87 16.89
N ALA A 55 3.46 4.17 16.26
CA ALA A 55 4.20 5.41 16.48
C ALA A 55 3.37 6.64 16.13
N ALA A 56 2.69 6.62 14.98
CA ALA A 56 1.83 7.72 14.55
C ALA A 56 0.63 7.92 15.49
N GLU A 57 0.02 6.86 15.97
CA GLU A 57 -1.14 6.91 16.87
C GLU A 57 -0.76 7.34 18.30
N SER A 58 0.35 6.81 18.81
CA SER A 58 0.80 7.09 20.17
C SER A 58 1.59 8.40 20.29
N GLY A 59 2.19 8.88 19.21
CA GLY A 59 3.14 10.00 19.24
C GLY A 59 4.52 9.64 19.81
N ILE A 60 4.79 8.35 20.00
CA ILE A 60 6.06 7.85 20.53
C ILE A 60 7.00 7.49 19.38
N ASP A 61 8.28 7.87 19.45
CA ASP A 61 9.27 7.55 18.42
C ASP A 61 9.37 6.03 18.20
N ALA A 62 9.20 5.60 16.95
CA ALA A 62 9.27 4.20 16.56
C ALA A 62 10.63 3.53 16.90
N LYS A 63 11.71 4.30 17.06
CA LYS A 63 13.02 3.78 17.48
C LYS A 63 12.96 3.16 18.86
N LYS A 64 12.17 3.73 19.77
CA LYS A 64 12.01 3.22 21.14
C LYS A 64 11.35 1.83 21.19
N PHE A 65 10.59 1.44 20.15
CA PHE A 65 9.98 0.11 20.09
C PHE A 65 11.00 -1.01 19.80
N LYS A 66 12.17 -0.64 19.26
CA LYS A 66 13.21 -1.61 18.85
C LYS A 66 14.14 -1.98 20.01
N VAL A 67 14.20 -1.17 21.05
CA VAL A 67 15.10 -1.37 22.18
C VAL A 67 14.31 -1.77 23.42
N LYS A 68 14.61 -2.97 23.95
CA LYS A 68 13.94 -3.48 25.14
C LYS A 68 14.23 -2.58 26.36
N GLY A 69 13.18 -2.09 27.01
CA GLY A 69 13.31 -1.27 28.24
C GLY A 69 13.45 0.23 28.01
N GLU A 70 13.43 0.71 26.77
CA GLU A 70 13.54 2.15 26.45
C GLU A 70 12.26 2.94 26.74
N LEU A 71 11.09 2.25 26.82
CA LEU A 71 9.81 2.89 27.11
C LEU A 71 9.66 3.15 28.61
N GLN A 72 9.43 4.41 28.95
CA GLN A 72 9.03 4.82 30.31
C GLN A 72 7.63 4.33 30.65
N ASP A 73 7.28 4.23 31.93
CA ASP A 73 5.98 3.67 32.33
C ASP A 73 4.80 4.51 31.82
N TRP A 74 4.93 5.85 31.82
CA TRP A 74 3.92 6.73 31.26
C TRP A 74 3.78 6.55 29.72
N GLU A 75 4.86 6.26 29.01
CA GLU A 75 4.82 5.95 27.56
C GLU A 75 4.10 4.62 27.29
N LYS A 76 4.28 3.62 28.15
CA LYS A 76 3.55 2.34 28.09
C LYS A 76 2.05 2.54 28.25
N GLU A 77 1.64 3.39 29.21
CA GLU A 77 0.23 3.70 29.43
C GLU A 77 -0.36 4.50 28.25
N GLN A 78 0.38 5.51 27.74
CA GLN A 78 0.00 6.25 26.56
C GLN A 78 -0.14 5.32 25.34
N LEU A 79 0.80 4.40 25.15
CA LEU A 79 0.75 3.40 24.10
C LEU A 79 -0.54 2.59 24.18
N ARG A 80 -0.85 2.01 25.35
CA ARG A 80 -2.05 1.19 25.55
C ARG A 80 -3.33 1.96 25.27
N SER A 81 -3.46 3.17 25.82
CA SER A 81 -4.67 3.98 25.67
C SER A 81 -4.88 4.43 24.22
N LYS A 82 -3.83 4.87 23.54
CA LYS A 82 -3.91 5.40 22.19
C LYS A 82 -4.03 4.33 21.09
N THR A 83 -3.45 3.14 21.30
CA THR A 83 -3.47 2.08 20.28
C THR A 83 -4.61 1.08 20.43
N ASN A 84 -5.43 1.19 21.48
CA ASN A 84 -6.56 0.27 21.68
C ASN A 84 -7.53 0.23 20.48
N ALA A 85 -7.87 1.39 19.94
CA ALA A 85 -8.74 1.46 18.74
C ALA A 85 -8.10 0.81 17.51
N LEU A 86 -6.78 1.00 17.34
CA LEU A 86 -6.02 0.39 16.24
C LEU A 86 -5.98 -1.14 16.35
N ALA A 87 -5.88 -1.68 17.57
CA ALA A 87 -5.84 -3.13 17.81
C ALA A 87 -7.13 -3.85 17.37
N HIS A 88 -8.26 -3.14 17.40
CA HIS A 88 -9.57 -3.68 17.03
C HIS A 88 -10.03 -3.25 15.62
N ALA A 89 -9.23 -2.41 14.93
CA ALA A 89 -9.56 -1.91 13.62
C ALA A 89 -9.57 -3.02 12.55
N PRO A 90 -10.54 -3.05 11.64
CA PRO A 90 -10.64 -4.07 10.60
C PRO A 90 -9.62 -3.82 9.47
N MET A 91 -8.34 -4.04 9.77
CA MET A 91 -7.21 -3.86 8.87
C MET A 91 -6.53 -5.22 8.63
N TYR A 92 -6.43 -5.62 7.37
CA TYR A 92 -5.87 -6.90 6.94
C TYR A 92 -4.57 -6.65 6.19
N ILE A 93 -3.44 -7.03 6.78
CA ILE A 93 -2.10 -6.82 6.22
C ILE A 93 -1.56 -8.16 5.71
N ASP A 94 -1.04 -8.16 4.49
CA ASP A 94 -0.35 -9.27 3.85
C ASP A 94 1.02 -8.74 3.36
N ASP A 95 2.11 -9.29 3.87
CA ASP A 95 3.48 -8.86 3.61
C ASP A 95 4.29 -9.88 2.80
N ASN A 96 3.61 -10.68 1.97
CA ASN A 96 4.28 -11.62 1.08
C ASN A 96 5.03 -10.88 -0.06
N PRO A 97 6.38 -10.89 -0.10
CA PRO A 97 7.15 -10.13 -1.08
C PRO A 97 7.08 -10.70 -2.50
N GLY A 98 6.74 -11.99 -2.65
CA GLY A 98 6.65 -12.69 -3.93
C GLY A 98 5.24 -12.75 -4.52
N LEU A 99 4.33 -11.88 -4.10
CA LEU A 99 2.93 -11.93 -4.47
C LEU A 99 2.71 -11.69 -5.98
N THR A 100 2.13 -12.68 -6.63
CA THR A 100 1.70 -12.57 -8.03
C THR A 100 0.33 -11.90 -8.15
N ILE A 101 0.01 -11.36 -9.33
CA ILE A 101 -1.30 -10.77 -9.60
C ILE A 101 -2.45 -11.78 -9.43
N PHE A 102 -2.23 -13.06 -9.70
CA PHE A 102 -3.22 -14.11 -9.55
C PHE A 102 -3.51 -14.41 -8.07
N GLU A 103 -2.46 -14.50 -7.24
CA GLU A 103 -2.59 -14.70 -5.80
C GLU A 103 -3.27 -13.50 -5.14
N LEU A 104 -2.88 -12.27 -5.52
CA LEU A 104 -3.55 -11.05 -5.07
C LEU A 104 -5.06 -11.10 -5.36
N ARG A 105 -5.43 -11.48 -6.59
CA ARG A 105 -6.84 -11.59 -6.99
C ARG A 105 -7.59 -12.59 -6.12
N ALA A 106 -7.02 -13.77 -5.88
CA ALA A 106 -7.63 -14.79 -5.02
C ALA A 106 -7.79 -14.29 -3.57
N LYS A 107 -6.75 -13.65 -3.01
CA LYS A 107 -6.78 -13.06 -1.67
C LYS A 107 -7.83 -11.95 -1.56
N CYS A 108 -7.88 -11.02 -2.52
CA CYS A 108 -8.87 -9.94 -2.53
C CYS A 108 -10.31 -10.44 -2.58
N ARG A 109 -10.60 -11.44 -3.43
CA ARG A 109 -11.93 -12.09 -3.49
C ARG A 109 -12.33 -12.66 -2.14
N ARG A 110 -11.43 -13.43 -1.51
CA ARG A 110 -11.67 -14.02 -0.19
C ARG A 110 -11.89 -12.96 0.88
N LEU A 111 -11.07 -11.91 0.91
CA LEU A 111 -11.22 -10.81 1.86
C LEU A 111 -12.51 -10.03 1.62
N LYS A 112 -12.91 -9.82 0.35
CA LYS A 112 -14.18 -9.19 0.02
C LYS A 112 -15.38 -10.01 0.50
N GLN A 113 -15.36 -11.32 0.26
CA GLN A 113 -16.44 -12.22 0.66
C GLN A 113 -16.54 -12.34 2.19
N LYS A 114 -15.41 -12.50 2.88
CA LYS A 114 -15.40 -12.78 4.33
C LYS A 114 -15.57 -11.52 5.18
N TYR A 115 -14.93 -10.43 4.80
CA TYR A 115 -14.83 -9.22 5.63
C TYR A 115 -15.40 -7.97 4.98
N ASN A 116 -15.91 -8.10 3.74
CA ASN A 116 -16.48 -6.99 2.98
C ASN A 116 -15.55 -5.77 2.88
N ILE A 117 -14.26 -6.01 2.58
CA ILE A 117 -13.27 -4.93 2.44
C ILE A 117 -13.80 -3.82 1.51
N GLN A 118 -13.46 -2.57 1.86
CA GLN A 118 -13.93 -1.37 1.17
C GLN A 118 -12.83 -0.66 0.39
N MET A 119 -11.56 -0.99 0.64
CA MET A 119 -10.40 -0.47 -0.08
C MET A 119 -9.23 -1.45 -0.01
N VAL A 120 -8.43 -1.46 -1.08
CA VAL A 120 -7.19 -2.23 -1.17
C VAL A 120 -6.03 -1.27 -1.41
N PHE A 121 -4.95 -1.42 -0.64
CA PHE A 121 -3.69 -0.71 -0.82
C PHE A 121 -2.61 -1.72 -1.24
N ILE A 122 -1.75 -1.34 -2.19
CA ILE A 122 -0.63 -2.17 -2.67
C ILE A 122 0.65 -1.34 -2.64
N ASP A 123 1.62 -1.71 -1.83
CA ASP A 123 2.91 -1.02 -1.71
C ASP A 123 4.08 -1.94 -2.07
N TYR A 124 4.68 -1.80 -3.23
CA TYR A 124 4.38 -0.96 -4.37
C TYR A 124 4.35 -1.78 -5.66
N LEU A 125 3.70 -1.24 -6.69
CA LEU A 125 3.34 -1.92 -7.94
C LEU A 125 4.53 -2.61 -8.63
N GLN A 126 5.70 -1.98 -8.66
CA GLN A 126 6.90 -2.51 -9.31
C GLN A 126 7.53 -3.73 -8.63
N LEU A 127 7.07 -4.16 -7.46
CA LEU A 127 7.51 -5.42 -6.84
C LEU A 127 6.59 -6.59 -7.16
N MET A 128 5.44 -6.34 -7.78
CA MET A 128 4.54 -7.41 -8.21
C MET A 128 5.10 -8.17 -9.42
N SER A 129 4.69 -9.44 -9.53
CA SER A 129 4.98 -10.30 -10.68
C SER A 129 3.71 -10.69 -11.42
N ALA A 130 3.82 -10.76 -12.75
CA ALA A 130 2.76 -11.34 -13.60
C ALA A 130 2.71 -12.88 -13.53
N GLY A 131 3.63 -13.51 -12.79
CA GLY A 131 3.77 -14.97 -12.72
C GLY A 131 4.33 -15.57 -14.01
N ASP A 132 4.06 -16.84 -14.24
CA ASP A 132 4.64 -17.60 -15.37
C ASP A 132 4.16 -17.12 -16.74
N THR A 133 3.10 -16.33 -16.79
CA THR A 133 2.51 -15.84 -18.06
C THR A 133 3.43 -14.90 -18.85
N MET A 134 4.46 -14.31 -18.25
CA MET A 134 5.39 -13.39 -18.91
C MET A 134 6.87 -13.76 -18.76
N LYS A 135 7.21 -14.98 -18.31
CA LYS A 135 8.61 -15.43 -18.17
C LYS A 135 9.40 -15.51 -19.47
N ASN A 136 8.73 -15.55 -20.63
CA ASN A 136 9.37 -15.75 -21.94
C ASN A 136 9.64 -14.45 -22.72
N GLY A 137 10.27 -13.44 -22.08
CA GLY A 137 10.88 -12.32 -22.82
C GLY A 137 10.09 -11.01 -22.84
N GLY A 138 9.13 -10.81 -21.96
CA GLY A 138 8.45 -9.51 -21.82
C GLY A 138 9.36 -8.46 -21.17
N ASN A 139 9.35 -7.22 -21.72
CA ASN A 139 9.99 -6.07 -21.09
C ASN A 139 9.24 -5.75 -19.76
N ARG A 140 9.96 -5.27 -18.75
CA ARG A 140 9.39 -4.88 -17.44
C ARG A 140 8.21 -3.89 -17.59
N GLU A 141 8.27 -3.00 -18.54
CA GLU A 141 7.19 -2.07 -18.87
C GLU A 141 5.90 -2.79 -19.29
N GLN A 142 6.02 -3.83 -20.11
CA GLN A 142 4.88 -4.66 -20.54
C GLN A 142 4.28 -5.44 -19.37
N GLU A 143 5.11 -5.93 -18.46
CA GLU A 143 4.66 -6.62 -17.25
C GLU A 143 3.87 -5.69 -16.33
N ILE A 144 4.37 -4.50 -16.05
CA ILE A 144 3.68 -3.48 -15.25
C ILE A 144 2.36 -3.07 -15.90
N SER A 145 2.37 -2.88 -17.23
CA SER A 145 1.16 -2.60 -18.00
C SER A 145 0.11 -3.71 -17.88
N TYR A 146 0.54 -4.96 -17.98
CA TYR A 146 -0.34 -6.11 -17.76
C TYR A 146 -0.91 -6.13 -16.34
N ILE A 147 -0.07 -5.99 -15.31
CA ILE A 147 -0.47 -5.95 -13.90
C ILE A 147 -1.49 -4.84 -13.66
N SER A 148 -1.25 -3.62 -14.17
CA SER A 148 -2.18 -2.49 -14.03
C SER A 148 -3.55 -2.78 -14.63
N ARG A 149 -3.60 -3.37 -15.83
CA ARG A 149 -4.86 -3.79 -16.44
C ARG A 149 -5.59 -4.84 -15.62
N GLN A 150 -4.86 -5.82 -15.05
CA GLN A 150 -5.44 -6.83 -14.18
C GLN A 150 -5.95 -6.23 -12.86
N LEU A 151 -5.25 -5.27 -12.27
CA LEU A 151 -5.71 -4.54 -11.07
C LEU A 151 -6.98 -3.74 -11.35
N LYS A 152 -7.05 -3.07 -12.52
CA LYS A 152 -8.27 -2.36 -12.93
C LYS A 152 -9.45 -3.32 -13.14
N ALA A 153 -9.21 -4.47 -13.75
CA ALA A 153 -10.24 -5.51 -13.91
C ALA A 153 -10.69 -6.04 -12.54
N LEU A 154 -9.75 -6.33 -11.64
CA LEU A 154 -10.03 -6.78 -10.28
C LEU A 154 -10.85 -5.75 -9.50
N SER A 155 -10.49 -4.46 -9.56
CA SER A 155 -11.23 -3.40 -8.85
C SER A 155 -12.71 -3.35 -9.27
N LYS A 156 -12.97 -3.53 -10.57
CA LYS A 156 -14.35 -3.61 -11.11
C LYS A 156 -15.06 -4.87 -10.65
N GLU A 157 -14.37 -6.01 -10.70
CA GLU A 157 -14.91 -7.33 -10.34
C GLU A 157 -15.39 -7.36 -8.88
N ILE A 158 -14.54 -6.91 -7.94
CA ILE A 158 -14.88 -6.94 -6.51
C ILE A 158 -15.67 -5.71 -6.05
N GLY A 159 -15.85 -4.71 -6.92
CA GLY A 159 -16.54 -3.46 -6.61
C GLY A 159 -15.85 -2.64 -5.52
N VAL A 160 -14.50 -2.69 -5.46
CA VAL A 160 -13.68 -2.03 -4.44
C VAL A 160 -12.60 -1.18 -5.11
N PRO A 161 -12.37 0.08 -4.66
CA PRO A 161 -11.23 0.86 -5.14
C PRO A 161 -9.92 0.21 -4.72
N ILE A 162 -8.96 0.21 -5.65
CA ILE A 162 -7.59 -0.26 -5.41
C ILE A 162 -6.65 0.92 -5.54
N MET A 163 -5.84 1.20 -4.53
CA MET A 163 -4.75 2.17 -4.59
C MET A 163 -3.43 1.43 -4.69
N ALA A 164 -2.78 1.53 -5.85
CA ALA A 164 -1.44 1.01 -6.06
C ALA A 164 -0.42 2.14 -5.93
N LEU A 165 0.55 1.93 -5.07
CA LEU A 165 1.67 2.83 -4.89
C LEU A 165 2.69 2.58 -5.99
N SER A 166 3.27 3.64 -6.55
CA SER A 166 4.26 3.57 -7.62
C SER A 166 5.46 4.46 -7.34
N GLN A 167 6.63 4.03 -7.77
CA GLN A 167 7.83 4.85 -7.70
C GLN A 167 8.00 5.62 -9.00
N LEU A 168 8.21 6.93 -8.93
CA LEU A 168 8.51 7.76 -10.09
C LEU A 168 9.92 7.51 -10.62
N SER A 169 10.10 7.67 -11.92
CA SER A 169 11.41 7.64 -12.57
C SER A 169 12.37 8.68 -12.00
N ARG A 170 13.67 8.36 -11.96
CA ARG A 170 14.72 9.32 -11.58
C ARG A 170 14.82 10.51 -12.55
N ALA A 171 14.29 10.39 -13.74
CA ALA A 171 14.27 11.47 -14.74
C ALA A 171 13.59 12.75 -14.24
N VAL A 172 12.65 12.65 -13.27
CA VAL A 172 12.05 13.83 -12.60
C VAL A 172 13.09 14.71 -11.92
N GLU A 173 14.12 14.10 -11.32
CA GLU A 173 15.16 14.82 -10.55
C GLU A 173 16.22 15.45 -11.47
N THR A 174 16.50 14.79 -12.61
CA THR A 174 17.55 15.20 -13.58
C THR A 174 17.03 16.10 -14.69
N ARG A 175 15.70 16.22 -14.82
CA ARG A 175 15.07 17.07 -15.84
C ARG A 175 15.41 18.54 -15.62
N GLY A 176 15.84 19.21 -16.69
CA GLY A 176 15.95 20.67 -16.72
C GLY A 176 14.58 21.33 -16.64
N GLY A 177 14.48 22.45 -15.90
CA GLY A 177 13.22 23.19 -15.76
C GLY A 177 12.33 22.70 -14.61
N SER A 178 11.02 22.60 -14.82
CA SER A 178 10.06 22.20 -13.79
C SER A 178 10.22 20.73 -13.40
N LYS A 179 10.46 20.48 -12.11
CA LYS A 179 10.55 19.12 -11.51
C LYS A 179 9.18 18.60 -11.04
N ARG A 180 8.08 19.19 -11.50
CA ARG A 180 6.75 18.65 -11.20
C ARG A 180 6.57 17.30 -11.89
N PRO A 181 6.06 16.27 -11.18
CA PRO A 181 5.76 14.98 -11.78
C PRO A 181 4.80 15.09 -12.97
N GLN A 182 5.06 14.31 -14.01
CA GLN A 182 4.23 14.18 -15.21
C GLN A 182 3.86 12.70 -15.40
N LEU A 183 2.83 12.39 -16.18
CA LEU A 183 2.43 11.01 -16.48
C LEU A 183 3.58 10.20 -17.09
N SER A 184 4.39 10.82 -17.93
CA SER A 184 5.59 10.21 -18.50
C SER A 184 6.64 9.75 -17.48
N ASP A 185 6.57 10.25 -16.25
CA ASP A 185 7.48 9.86 -15.16
C ASP A 185 7.06 8.55 -14.49
N LEU A 186 5.85 8.07 -14.77
CA LEU A 186 5.37 6.73 -14.47
C LEU A 186 5.92 5.67 -15.45
N ARG A 187 7.04 5.90 -16.08
CA ARG A 187 7.58 5.30 -17.30
C ARG A 187 7.73 3.78 -17.32
N GLU A 188 7.85 3.13 -16.17
CA GLU A 188 7.71 1.67 -16.09
C GLU A 188 6.23 1.25 -16.03
N SER A 189 5.32 2.20 -16.15
CA SER A 189 3.88 2.08 -15.97
C SER A 189 3.11 2.87 -17.05
N GLY A 190 3.73 3.13 -18.20
CA GLY A 190 3.18 3.97 -19.30
C GLY A 190 1.84 3.52 -19.88
N ALA A 191 1.28 2.44 -19.40
CA ALA A 191 -0.07 1.98 -19.72
C ALA A 191 -1.03 2.07 -18.49
N ILE A 192 -0.71 2.90 -17.52
CA ILE A 192 -1.62 3.21 -16.39
C ILE A 192 -2.55 4.39 -16.76
N GLU A 193 -2.52 4.86 -18.00
CA GLU A 193 -3.45 5.85 -18.54
C GLU A 193 -4.88 5.32 -18.62
#